data_dc4b4bc4ecedef76c7373b83308c6b70
#
_entry.id   dc4b4bc4ecedef76c7373b83308c6b70
#
_cell.length_a   1.000
_cell.length_b   1.000
_cell.length_c   1.000
_cell.angle_alpha   90.00
_cell.angle_beta   90.00
_cell.angle_gamma   90.00
#
_symmetry.space_group_name_H-M   'P 1'
#
loop_
_entity.id
_entity.type
_entity.pdbx_description
1 polymer ?
#
loop_
_entity_poly.entity_id
_entity_poly.type
_entity_poly.pdbx_seq_one_letter_code
_entity_poly.pdbx_strand_id
1 'polypeptide(L)'
;MHFLFPVALASAVLGFADSKTLAVQIHLARAGFSCSTIDGQWGAKSESALRAYEAERAKAKGLRSARVATPEQAYDSYFVDMPVPFKVVEVTRADIAALVRIPDDPAGRAKLPRMGYESIKEMFAERGHLSQIALSKMNPGVDWANVKPGLKLVIPNFPSIEEELSAGERGNPNRPKRPEATLVKISISASQIRAYDADGKLLALFPCSIAANKAKVPPHGELKITTCVPWPNFTYTPDFTPQGKKVQRHIWPEGENCPVGVAWLGLNLPGYGIHGTPRPESIGFTGSHGCFRLANWNAARLYAMCRGGTKVVIEP
;
A
#
# COMPACT_ATOMS: atom_id res chain seq x y z
N MET A 1 -27.87 3.71 -23.34
CA MET A 1 -27.55 3.61 -21.91
C MET A 1 -26.16 4.21 -21.62
N HIS A 2 -25.89 5.47 -22.04
CA HIS A 2 -24.53 6.05 -22.08
C HIS A 2 -24.37 7.44 -21.43
N PHE A 3 -25.35 7.90 -20.58
CA PHE A 3 -25.33 9.29 -20.09
C PHE A 3 -25.10 9.47 -18.57
N LEU A 4 -24.89 8.39 -17.81
CA LEU A 4 -24.65 8.51 -16.34
C LEU A 4 -23.17 8.56 -15.93
N PHE A 5 -22.24 8.25 -16.85
CA PHE A 5 -20.81 8.20 -16.55
C PHE A 5 -20.15 9.57 -16.28
N PRO A 6 -20.45 10.65 -17.03
CA PRO A 6 -19.76 11.93 -16.79
C PRO A 6 -20.18 12.62 -15.48
N VAL A 7 -21.43 12.47 -15.05
CA VAL A 7 -21.96 13.15 -13.87
C VAL A 7 -21.43 12.55 -12.57
N ALA A 8 -21.36 11.22 -12.46
CA ALA A 8 -20.80 10.56 -11.29
C ALA A 8 -19.30 10.82 -11.10
N LEU A 9 -18.54 10.90 -12.20
CA LEU A 9 -17.12 11.25 -12.18
C LEU A 9 -16.90 12.71 -11.76
N ALA A 10 -17.69 13.64 -12.28
CA ALA A 10 -17.61 15.06 -11.90
C ALA A 10 -17.93 15.25 -10.41
N SER A 11 -18.97 14.56 -9.88
CA SER A 11 -19.34 14.61 -8.46
C SER A 11 -18.26 14.04 -7.55
N ALA A 12 -17.55 13.00 -7.95
CA ALA A 12 -16.49 12.38 -7.17
C ALA A 12 -15.29 13.31 -6.94
N VAL A 13 -15.01 14.19 -7.91
CA VAL A 13 -13.90 15.16 -7.84
C VAL A 13 -14.30 16.42 -7.07
N LEU A 14 -15.59 16.82 -7.10
CA LEU A 14 -16.10 18.01 -6.42
C LEU A 14 -16.01 17.95 -4.89
N GLY A 15 -15.88 16.76 -4.30
CA GLY A 15 -15.69 16.58 -2.85
C GLY A 15 -14.30 16.95 -2.31
N PHE A 16 -13.34 17.26 -3.21
CA PHE A 16 -11.99 17.65 -2.83
C PHE A 16 -11.73 19.13 -3.11
N ALA A 17 -11.15 19.82 -2.15
CA ALA A 17 -10.80 21.24 -2.29
C ALA A 17 -9.78 21.49 -3.41
N ASP A 18 -8.95 20.49 -3.71
CA ASP A 18 -7.96 20.51 -4.80
C ASP A 18 -8.02 19.22 -5.61
N SER A 19 -8.75 19.28 -6.71
CA SER A 19 -8.90 18.17 -7.66
C SER A 19 -7.59 17.83 -8.40
N LYS A 20 -6.69 18.81 -8.60
CA LYS A 20 -5.39 18.59 -9.25
C LYS A 20 -4.46 17.79 -8.35
N THR A 21 -4.41 18.10 -7.05
CA THR A 21 -3.63 17.33 -6.09
C THR A 21 -4.07 15.87 -6.04
N LEU A 22 -5.38 15.61 -5.98
CA LEU A 22 -5.92 14.25 -6.02
C LEU A 22 -5.50 13.51 -7.31
N ALA A 23 -5.63 14.17 -8.47
CA ALA A 23 -5.25 13.59 -9.75
C ALA A 23 -3.75 13.26 -9.80
N VAL A 24 -2.89 14.17 -9.33
CA VAL A 24 -1.44 13.95 -9.25
C VAL A 24 -1.11 12.76 -8.35
N GLN A 25 -1.70 12.67 -7.16
CA GLN A 25 -1.49 11.52 -6.26
C GLN A 25 -1.87 10.20 -6.93
N ILE A 26 -3.01 10.14 -7.63
CA ILE A 26 -3.46 8.93 -8.34
C ILE A 26 -2.47 8.57 -9.46
N HIS A 27 -2.05 9.52 -10.29
CA HIS A 27 -1.11 9.26 -11.38
C HIS A 27 0.26 8.83 -10.88
N LEU A 28 0.79 9.47 -9.84
CA LEU A 28 2.05 9.07 -9.20
C LEU A 28 1.99 7.64 -8.66
N ALA A 29 0.92 7.30 -7.92
CA ALA A 29 0.74 5.96 -7.38
C ALA A 29 0.65 4.89 -8.49
N ARG A 30 -0.07 5.18 -9.58
CA ARG A 30 -0.12 4.30 -10.76
C ARG A 30 1.24 4.10 -11.41
N ALA A 31 2.04 5.16 -11.49
CA ALA A 31 3.40 5.11 -12.02
C ALA A 31 4.41 4.39 -11.08
N GLY A 32 4.01 4.03 -9.87
CA GLY A 32 4.87 3.35 -8.89
C GLY A 32 5.39 4.26 -7.77
N PHE A 33 5.09 5.54 -7.82
CA PHE A 33 5.55 6.54 -6.85
C PHE A 33 4.42 6.81 -5.85
N SER A 34 4.33 5.97 -4.81
CA SER A 34 3.24 6.03 -3.85
C SER A 34 3.34 7.24 -2.91
N CYS A 35 2.20 7.86 -2.68
CA CYS A 35 2.03 8.89 -1.66
C CYS A 35 1.55 8.31 -0.30
N SER A 36 1.54 6.98 -0.14
CA SER A 36 0.79 6.24 0.89
C SER A 36 -0.71 6.28 0.60
N THR A 37 -1.56 6.65 1.56
CA THR A 37 -2.99 6.86 1.31
C THR A 37 -3.21 8.10 0.43
N ILE A 38 -4.09 7.98 -0.55
CA ILE A 38 -4.53 9.08 -1.40
C ILE A 38 -5.67 9.81 -0.68
N ASP A 39 -5.51 11.11 -0.44
CA ASP A 39 -6.42 11.92 0.37
C ASP A 39 -6.73 13.31 -0.23
N GLY A 40 -6.09 13.66 -1.35
CA GLY A 40 -6.22 14.97 -1.99
C GLY A 40 -5.53 16.09 -1.20
N GLN A 41 -4.65 15.77 -0.23
CA GLN A 41 -3.87 16.74 0.53
C GLN A 41 -2.40 16.66 0.13
N TRP A 42 -1.80 17.81 -0.16
CA TRP A 42 -0.38 17.85 -0.50
C TRP A 42 0.48 17.86 0.77
N GLY A 43 1.41 16.96 0.84
CA GLY A 43 2.32 16.82 1.99
C GLY A 43 3.66 16.19 1.58
N ALA A 44 4.56 16.04 2.55
CA ALA A 44 5.93 15.56 2.32
C ALA A 44 6.02 14.24 1.55
N LYS A 45 5.07 13.30 1.75
CA LYS A 45 5.03 12.03 1.01
C LYS A 45 4.70 12.24 -0.46
N SER A 46 3.71 13.11 -0.78
CA SER A 46 3.33 13.46 -2.15
C SER A 46 4.47 14.20 -2.84
N GLU A 47 5.10 15.16 -2.15
CA GLU A 47 6.26 15.88 -2.66
C GLU A 47 7.43 14.96 -2.97
N SER A 48 7.74 14.02 -2.07
CA SER A 48 8.81 13.04 -2.30
C SER A 48 8.51 12.10 -3.46
N ALA A 49 7.26 11.67 -3.62
CA ALA A 49 6.83 10.86 -4.76
C ALA A 49 6.97 11.62 -6.08
N LEU A 50 6.56 12.90 -6.12
CA LEU A 50 6.70 13.75 -7.29
C LEU A 50 8.18 13.98 -7.65
N ARG A 51 9.02 14.34 -6.68
CA ARG A 51 10.46 14.55 -6.92
C ARG A 51 11.12 13.29 -7.50
N ALA A 52 10.79 12.11 -6.98
CA ALA A 52 11.34 10.85 -7.49
C ALA A 52 10.85 10.55 -8.92
N TYR A 53 9.58 10.79 -9.21
CA TYR A 53 9.01 10.67 -10.55
C TYR A 53 9.68 11.61 -11.55
N GLU A 54 9.86 12.88 -11.19
CA GLU A 54 10.55 13.87 -12.02
C GLU A 54 12.02 13.51 -12.27
N ALA A 55 12.72 13.02 -11.24
CA ALA A 55 14.11 12.59 -11.36
C ALA A 55 14.25 11.45 -12.38
N GLU A 56 13.37 10.45 -12.34
CA GLU A 56 13.38 9.34 -13.30
C GLU A 56 13.01 9.82 -14.72
N ARG A 57 12.06 10.73 -14.86
CA ARG A 57 11.75 11.33 -16.18
C ARG A 57 12.92 12.13 -16.74
N ALA A 58 13.60 12.91 -15.91
CA ALA A 58 14.78 13.68 -16.30
C ALA A 58 15.90 12.75 -16.77
N LYS A 59 16.19 11.69 -15.99
CA LYS A 59 17.17 10.65 -16.35
C LYS A 59 16.83 9.99 -17.69
N ALA A 60 15.58 9.62 -17.92
CA ALA A 60 15.13 8.99 -19.16
C ALA A 60 15.28 9.90 -20.38
N LYS A 61 15.31 11.22 -20.18
CA LYS A 61 15.52 12.24 -21.25
C LYS A 61 16.98 12.71 -21.36
N GLY A 62 17.91 12.12 -20.60
CA GLY A 62 19.30 12.53 -20.58
C GLY A 62 19.55 13.90 -19.91
N LEU A 63 18.62 14.37 -19.08
CA LEU A 63 18.76 15.63 -18.35
C LEU A 63 19.55 15.42 -17.04
N ARG A 64 20.37 16.40 -16.65
CA ARG A 64 21.20 16.31 -15.45
C ARG A 64 20.46 16.53 -14.14
N SER A 65 19.37 17.27 -14.14
CA SER A 65 18.55 17.56 -12.95
C SER A 65 17.09 17.51 -13.26
N ALA A 66 16.31 16.99 -12.32
CA ALA A 66 14.86 17.08 -12.38
C ALA A 66 14.41 18.47 -11.93
N ARG A 67 13.36 18.96 -12.56
CA ARG A 67 12.65 20.16 -12.10
C ARG A 67 11.65 19.73 -11.02
N VAL A 68 11.74 20.28 -9.83
CA VAL A 68 10.73 20.09 -8.80
C VAL A 68 9.55 21.01 -9.11
N ALA A 69 8.35 20.43 -9.21
CA ALA A 69 7.12 21.16 -9.49
C ALA A 69 6.18 21.15 -8.29
N THR A 70 5.28 22.15 -8.23
CA THR A 70 4.11 22.09 -7.36
C THR A 70 3.08 21.09 -7.89
N PRO A 71 2.06 20.65 -7.11
CA PRO A 71 1.03 19.75 -7.61
C PRO A 71 0.30 20.34 -8.84
N GLU A 72 0.03 21.64 -8.88
CA GLU A 72 -0.61 22.31 -10.01
C GLU A 72 0.30 22.27 -11.25
N GLN A 73 1.57 22.62 -11.09
CA GLN A 73 2.56 22.55 -12.17
C GLN A 73 2.78 21.12 -12.66
N ALA A 74 2.80 20.14 -11.73
CA ALA A 74 2.93 18.74 -12.09
C ALA A 74 1.73 18.24 -12.89
N TYR A 75 0.50 18.62 -12.47
CA TYR A 75 -0.71 18.29 -13.20
C TYR A 75 -0.66 18.87 -14.61
N ASP A 76 -0.42 20.17 -14.73
CA ASP A 76 -0.43 20.89 -16.01
C ASP A 76 0.72 20.42 -16.94
N SER A 77 1.88 20.01 -16.39
CA SER A 77 3.04 19.60 -17.19
C SER A 77 3.07 18.12 -17.55
N TYR A 78 2.44 17.26 -16.76
CA TYR A 78 2.60 15.81 -16.91
C TYR A 78 1.31 15.02 -17.04
N PHE A 79 0.18 15.55 -16.55
CA PHE A 79 -1.04 14.78 -16.35
C PHE A 79 -2.29 15.42 -16.96
N VAL A 80 -2.22 16.66 -17.48
CA VAL A 80 -3.40 17.41 -17.98
C VAL A 80 -4.14 16.66 -19.09
N ASP A 81 -3.41 16.02 -19.99
CA ASP A 81 -3.98 15.24 -21.10
C ASP A 81 -4.28 13.78 -20.72
N MET A 82 -4.01 13.40 -19.48
CA MET A 82 -4.26 12.04 -18.99
C MET A 82 -5.58 12.00 -18.22
N PRO A 83 -6.55 11.18 -18.64
CA PRO A 83 -7.77 11.02 -17.88
C PRO A 83 -7.44 10.44 -16.51
N VAL A 84 -7.98 11.05 -15.45
CA VAL A 84 -7.83 10.49 -14.09
C VAL A 84 -8.57 9.15 -14.05
N PRO A 85 -7.87 8.05 -13.78
CA PRO A 85 -8.45 6.73 -13.90
C PRO A 85 -9.32 6.40 -12.67
N PHE A 86 -10.60 6.68 -12.78
CA PHE A 86 -11.62 6.22 -11.84
C PHE A 86 -12.39 5.03 -12.41
N LYS A 87 -12.98 4.24 -11.53
CA LYS A 87 -13.97 3.22 -11.87
C LYS A 87 -15.17 3.34 -10.95
N VAL A 88 -16.35 2.96 -11.51
CA VAL A 88 -17.53 2.72 -10.71
C VAL A 88 -17.54 1.24 -10.35
N VAL A 89 -17.64 0.96 -9.08
CA VAL A 89 -17.72 -0.40 -8.54
C VAL A 89 -19.06 -0.57 -7.83
N GLU A 90 -19.60 -1.77 -7.87
CA GLU A 90 -20.85 -2.10 -7.20
C GLU A 90 -20.56 -2.98 -5.99
N VAL A 91 -21.09 -2.62 -4.83
CA VAL A 91 -21.02 -3.46 -3.64
C VAL A 91 -21.86 -4.71 -3.86
N THR A 92 -21.25 -5.87 -3.80
CA THR A 92 -21.91 -7.15 -4.02
C THR A 92 -22.41 -7.80 -2.72
N ARG A 93 -23.28 -8.79 -2.83
CA ARG A 93 -23.63 -9.65 -1.69
C ARG A 93 -22.40 -10.38 -1.14
N ALA A 94 -21.47 -10.77 -2.01
CA ALA A 94 -20.23 -11.43 -1.62
C ALA A 94 -19.32 -10.49 -0.79
N ASP A 95 -19.21 -9.21 -1.17
CA ASP A 95 -18.44 -8.25 -0.38
C ASP A 95 -18.97 -8.12 1.05
N ILE A 96 -20.30 -8.05 1.21
CA ILE A 96 -20.93 -7.97 2.54
C ILE A 96 -20.75 -9.27 3.33
N ALA A 97 -20.89 -10.42 2.66
CA ALA A 97 -20.71 -11.72 3.30
C ALA A 97 -19.25 -12.01 3.70
N ALA A 98 -18.29 -11.36 3.06
CA ALA A 98 -16.86 -11.49 3.36
C ALA A 98 -16.40 -10.65 4.56
N LEU A 99 -17.25 -9.77 5.10
CA LEU A 99 -16.91 -8.96 6.27
C LEU A 99 -16.76 -9.84 7.51
N VAL A 100 -15.78 -9.52 8.33
CA VAL A 100 -15.42 -10.29 9.52
C VAL A 100 -15.46 -9.35 10.74
N ARG A 101 -16.02 -9.80 11.83
CA ARG A 101 -15.82 -9.14 13.13
C ARG A 101 -14.57 -9.70 13.79
N ILE A 102 -13.55 -8.87 13.96
CA ILE A 102 -12.28 -9.29 14.55
C ILE A 102 -12.38 -9.18 16.08
N PRO A 103 -12.23 -10.29 16.83
CA PRO A 103 -12.25 -10.26 18.30
C PRO A 103 -11.07 -9.48 18.87
N ASP A 104 -11.26 -8.89 20.06
CA ASP A 104 -10.17 -8.21 20.76
C ASP A 104 -9.18 -9.20 21.36
N ASP A 105 -9.66 -10.38 21.80
CA ASP A 105 -8.83 -11.38 22.43
C ASP A 105 -8.00 -12.21 21.44
N PRO A 106 -6.74 -12.56 21.79
CA PRO A 106 -5.85 -13.29 20.90
C PRO A 106 -6.33 -14.69 20.50
N ALA A 107 -7.05 -15.39 21.39
CA ALA A 107 -7.53 -16.74 21.13
C ALA A 107 -8.74 -16.71 20.16
N GLY A 108 -9.59 -15.70 20.27
CA GLY A 108 -10.69 -15.45 19.34
C GLY A 108 -10.18 -15.17 17.93
N ARG A 109 -9.16 -14.34 17.80
CA ARG A 109 -8.52 -14.06 16.49
C ARG A 109 -7.97 -15.32 15.83
N ALA A 110 -7.36 -16.22 16.62
CA ALA A 110 -6.81 -17.48 16.10
C ALA A 110 -7.88 -18.45 15.57
N LYS A 111 -9.16 -18.24 15.90
CA LYS A 111 -10.27 -19.09 15.45
C LYS A 111 -10.97 -18.55 14.20
N LEU A 112 -10.62 -17.35 13.75
CA LEU A 112 -11.17 -16.79 12.54
C LEU A 112 -10.71 -17.61 11.31
N PRO A 113 -11.55 -17.74 10.28
CA PRO A 113 -11.13 -18.34 9.01
C PRO A 113 -10.15 -17.42 8.25
N ARG A 114 -10.28 -16.10 8.45
CA ARG A 114 -9.46 -15.05 7.83
C ARG A 114 -9.55 -13.76 8.62
N MET A 115 -8.51 -12.98 8.68
CA MET A 115 -8.52 -11.61 9.20
C MET A 115 -8.85 -10.62 8.06
N GLY A 116 -10.10 -10.72 7.55
CA GLY A 116 -10.61 -9.90 6.47
C GLY A 116 -11.04 -8.51 6.92
N TYR A 117 -11.65 -7.74 6.02
CA TYR A 117 -12.19 -6.41 6.31
C TYR A 117 -13.36 -6.45 7.29
N GLU A 118 -13.45 -5.44 8.16
CA GLU A 118 -14.55 -5.29 9.11
C GLU A 118 -15.70 -4.43 8.56
N SER A 119 -15.47 -3.66 7.49
CA SER A 119 -16.49 -2.82 6.88
C SER A 119 -16.29 -2.66 5.37
N ILE A 120 -17.41 -2.38 4.67
CA ILE A 120 -17.39 -2.03 3.24
C ILE A 120 -16.58 -0.76 3.01
N LYS A 121 -16.65 0.20 3.92
CA LYS A 121 -15.88 1.44 3.83
C LYS A 121 -14.37 1.19 3.85
N GLU A 122 -13.89 0.35 4.73
CA GLU A 122 -12.50 -0.08 4.81
C GLU A 122 -12.08 -0.80 3.53
N MET A 123 -12.83 -1.80 3.10
CA MET A 123 -12.58 -2.60 1.90
C MET A 123 -12.41 -1.72 0.64
N PHE A 124 -13.34 -0.82 0.39
CA PHE A 124 -13.31 0.01 -0.81
C PHE A 124 -12.32 1.19 -0.71
N ALA A 125 -12.02 1.66 0.50
CA ALA A 125 -10.92 2.60 0.71
C ALA A 125 -9.58 1.95 0.32
N GLU A 126 -9.31 0.74 0.78
CA GLU A 126 -8.08 0.02 0.44
C GLU A 126 -8.00 -0.31 -1.06
N ARG A 127 -9.10 -0.80 -1.68
CA ARG A 127 -9.18 -1.05 -3.13
C ARG A 127 -8.92 0.20 -3.99
N GLY A 128 -9.19 1.39 -3.45
CA GLY A 128 -8.92 2.67 -4.09
C GLY A 128 -7.62 3.34 -3.64
N HIS A 129 -6.83 2.71 -2.77
CA HIS A 129 -5.65 3.28 -2.12
C HIS A 129 -5.96 4.59 -1.36
N LEU A 130 -7.21 4.76 -0.93
CA LEU A 130 -7.73 5.94 -0.27
C LEU A 130 -7.67 5.81 1.26
N SER A 131 -7.63 6.94 1.96
CA SER A 131 -8.10 6.96 3.34
C SER A 131 -9.63 6.77 3.37
N GLN A 132 -10.18 6.24 4.47
CA GLN A 132 -11.63 6.10 4.61
C GLN A 132 -12.36 7.46 4.56
N ILE A 133 -11.68 8.54 4.98
CA ILE A 133 -12.20 9.91 4.88
C ILE A 133 -12.27 10.35 3.41
N ALA A 134 -11.21 10.08 2.63
CA ALA A 134 -11.19 10.40 1.21
C ALA A 134 -12.26 9.62 0.43
N LEU A 135 -12.47 8.34 0.75
CA LEU A 135 -13.55 7.55 0.14
C LEU A 135 -14.92 8.18 0.43
N SER A 136 -15.17 8.65 1.66
CA SER A 136 -16.42 9.32 2.01
C SER A 136 -16.62 10.64 1.26
N LYS A 137 -15.55 11.43 1.10
CA LYS A 137 -15.60 12.67 0.31
C LYS A 137 -15.86 12.40 -1.16
N MET A 138 -15.30 11.32 -1.70
CA MET A 138 -15.49 10.90 -3.09
C MET A 138 -16.90 10.35 -3.37
N ASN A 139 -17.57 9.85 -2.33
CA ASN A 139 -18.92 9.27 -2.41
C ASN A 139 -19.85 9.96 -1.38
N PRO A 140 -20.17 11.25 -1.57
CA PRO A 140 -21.02 11.97 -0.64
C PRO A 140 -22.43 11.37 -0.59
N GLY A 141 -23.06 11.42 0.58
CA GLY A 141 -24.42 10.91 0.78
C GLY A 141 -24.52 9.40 1.03
N VAL A 142 -23.41 8.67 1.00
CA VAL A 142 -23.42 7.24 1.34
C VAL A 142 -23.57 7.05 2.85
N ASP A 143 -24.61 6.31 3.26
CA ASP A 143 -24.75 5.83 4.64
C ASP A 143 -23.88 4.59 4.86
N TRP A 144 -22.66 4.85 5.36
CA TRP A 144 -21.66 3.80 5.60
C TRP A 144 -22.03 2.81 6.71
N ALA A 145 -23.02 3.14 7.56
CA ALA A 145 -23.49 2.23 8.60
C ALA A 145 -24.49 1.20 8.05
N ASN A 146 -25.17 1.49 6.93
CA ASN A 146 -26.23 0.68 6.37
C ASN A 146 -26.01 0.35 4.89
N VAL A 147 -24.77 0.02 4.51
CA VAL A 147 -24.45 -0.33 3.12
C VAL A 147 -25.17 -1.60 2.69
N LYS A 148 -25.79 -1.55 1.50
CA LYS A 148 -26.53 -2.67 0.91
C LYS A 148 -25.92 -3.09 -0.42
N PRO A 149 -26.10 -4.35 -0.85
CA PRO A 149 -25.73 -4.78 -2.19
C PRO A 149 -26.40 -3.91 -3.26
N GLY A 150 -25.69 -3.64 -4.35
CA GLY A 150 -26.15 -2.75 -5.42
C GLY A 150 -25.72 -1.29 -5.25
N LEU A 151 -25.17 -0.89 -4.09
CA LEU A 151 -24.59 0.44 -3.92
C LEU A 151 -23.43 0.61 -4.89
N LYS A 152 -23.47 1.70 -5.66
CA LYS A 152 -22.37 2.07 -6.59
C LYS A 152 -21.45 3.09 -5.93
N LEU A 153 -20.16 2.82 -5.98
CA LEU A 153 -19.11 3.67 -5.45
C LEU A 153 -18.15 4.06 -6.57
N VAL A 154 -17.67 5.30 -6.51
CA VAL A 154 -16.56 5.78 -7.36
C VAL A 154 -15.26 5.62 -6.56
N ILE A 155 -14.28 4.96 -7.15
CA ILE A 155 -12.93 4.82 -6.57
C ILE A 155 -11.87 4.99 -7.67
N PRO A 156 -10.63 5.36 -7.33
CA PRO A 156 -9.51 5.29 -8.26
C PRO A 156 -9.33 3.85 -8.79
N ASN A 157 -9.00 3.74 -10.08
CA ASN A 157 -8.82 2.45 -10.72
C ASN A 157 -7.39 1.94 -10.54
N PHE A 158 -7.17 1.15 -9.50
CA PHE A 158 -5.94 0.39 -9.27
C PHE A 158 -6.18 -1.11 -9.50
N PRO A 159 -5.11 -1.89 -9.77
CA PRO A 159 -5.14 -3.34 -9.64
C PRO A 159 -5.56 -3.75 -8.23
N SER A 160 -6.26 -4.87 -8.09
CA SER A 160 -6.57 -5.41 -6.78
C SER A 160 -5.31 -5.98 -6.10
N ILE A 161 -5.38 -6.21 -4.79
CA ILE A 161 -4.30 -6.87 -4.04
C ILE A 161 -4.04 -8.26 -4.61
N GLU A 162 -5.09 -9.01 -4.95
CA GLU A 162 -5.00 -10.33 -5.54
C GLU A 162 -4.29 -10.30 -6.91
N GLU A 163 -4.61 -9.29 -7.76
CA GLU A 163 -3.94 -9.12 -9.06
C GLU A 163 -2.45 -8.78 -8.87
N GLU A 164 -2.09 -7.93 -7.90
CA GLU A 164 -0.69 -7.64 -7.62
C GLU A 164 0.04 -8.86 -7.04
N LEU A 165 -0.56 -9.61 -6.11
CA LEU A 165 0.05 -10.81 -5.56
C LEU A 165 0.22 -11.90 -6.61
N SER A 166 -0.80 -12.13 -7.47
CA SER A 166 -0.71 -13.10 -8.56
C SER A 166 0.40 -12.76 -9.56
N ALA A 167 0.69 -11.48 -9.75
CA ALA A 167 1.83 -11.05 -10.57
C ALA A 167 3.19 -11.51 -10.00
N GLY A 168 3.29 -11.74 -8.69
CA GLY A 168 4.45 -12.30 -8.02
C GLY A 168 4.55 -13.82 -8.08
N GLU A 169 3.47 -14.52 -8.39
CA GLU A 169 3.42 -15.98 -8.47
C GLU A 169 4.24 -16.50 -9.64
N ARG A 170 5.33 -17.20 -9.34
CA ARG A 170 6.23 -17.75 -10.35
C ARG A 170 5.70 -19.08 -10.86
N GLY A 171 5.83 -19.29 -12.16
CA GLY A 171 5.30 -20.47 -12.84
C GLY A 171 3.87 -20.31 -13.37
N ASN A 172 3.16 -19.25 -13.06
CA ASN A 172 1.88 -18.94 -13.69
C ASN A 172 2.12 -18.18 -15.02
N PRO A 173 1.88 -18.81 -16.20
CA PRO A 173 2.13 -18.19 -17.49
C PRO A 173 1.20 -16.99 -17.77
N ASN A 174 0.04 -16.94 -17.11
CA ASN A 174 -0.97 -15.92 -17.29
C ASN A 174 -0.85 -14.75 -16.30
N ARG A 175 0.18 -14.76 -15.45
CA ARG A 175 0.37 -13.68 -14.47
C ARG A 175 0.61 -12.34 -15.13
N PRO A 176 0.10 -11.24 -14.55
CA PRO A 176 0.47 -9.89 -14.98
C PRO A 176 1.99 -9.70 -14.88
N LYS A 177 2.62 -9.24 -15.97
CA LYS A 177 4.06 -8.98 -15.96
C LYS A 177 4.34 -7.72 -15.15
N ARG A 178 5.24 -7.83 -14.17
CA ARG A 178 5.81 -6.71 -13.43
C ARG A 178 7.32 -6.64 -13.68
N PRO A 179 7.91 -5.42 -13.76
CA PRO A 179 9.36 -5.27 -13.79
C PRO A 179 9.97 -5.91 -12.54
N GLU A 180 11.10 -6.60 -12.71
CA GLU A 180 11.81 -7.23 -11.60
C GLU A 180 12.73 -6.24 -10.91
N ALA A 181 12.64 -6.15 -9.58
CA ALA A 181 13.57 -5.40 -8.76
C ALA A 181 14.77 -6.27 -8.39
N THR A 182 15.97 -5.81 -8.72
CA THR A 182 17.24 -6.45 -8.34
C THR A 182 17.83 -5.83 -7.08
N LEU A 183 17.43 -4.60 -6.78
CA LEU A 183 17.89 -3.83 -5.61
C LEU A 183 16.71 -3.12 -4.95
N VAL A 184 16.60 -3.26 -3.64
CA VAL A 184 15.71 -2.50 -2.76
C VAL A 184 16.57 -1.64 -1.83
N LYS A 185 16.35 -0.33 -1.79
CA LYS A 185 16.97 0.57 -0.84
C LYS A 185 15.96 1.05 0.18
N ILE A 186 16.34 1.02 1.45
CA ILE A 186 15.53 1.46 2.56
C ILE A 186 16.24 2.62 3.24
N SER A 187 15.72 3.84 3.08
CA SER A 187 16.23 5.02 3.79
C SER A 187 15.52 5.17 5.13
N ILE A 188 16.29 5.12 6.21
CA ILE A 188 15.79 5.28 7.57
C ILE A 188 15.33 6.73 7.79
N SER A 189 16.18 7.70 7.42
CA SER A 189 15.87 9.12 7.61
C SER A 189 14.68 9.60 6.78
N ALA A 190 14.54 9.12 5.53
CA ALA A 190 13.43 9.46 4.67
C ALA A 190 12.18 8.60 4.92
N SER A 191 12.27 7.52 5.70
CA SER A 191 11.19 6.55 5.91
C SER A 191 10.59 6.06 4.58
N GLN A 192 11.45 5.57 3.68
CA GLN A 192 11.10 5.20 2.32
C GLN A 192 11.79 3.92 1.86
N ILE A 193 11.06 3.15 1.06
CA ILE A 193 11.57 2.01 0.32
C ILE A 193 11.57 2.34 -1.17
N ARG A 194 12.69 2.11 -1.85
CA ARG A 194 12.88 2.31 -3.28
C ARG A 194 13.30 1.01 -3.94
N ALA A 195 12.61 0.60 -5.00
CA ALA A 195 12.92 -0.60 -5.77
C ALA A 195 13.51 -0.23 -7.13
N TYR A 196 14.64 -0.86 -7.49
CA TYR A 196 15.38 -0.59 -8.72
C TYR A 196 15.53 -1.87 -9.53
N ASP A 197 15.51 -1.74 -10.86
CA ASP A 197 15.87 -2.83 -11.77
C ASP A 197 17.41 -3.00 -11.94
N ALA A 198 17.81 -3.90 -12.82
CA ALA A 198 19.21 -4.19 -13.09
C ALA A 198 19.97 -3.00 -13.73
N ASP A 199 19.28 -2.12 -14.43
CA ASP A 199 19.84 -0.95 -15.09
C ASP A 199 19.89 0.28 -14.15
N GLY A 200 19.48 0.10 -12.88
CA GLY A 200 19.42 1.17 -11.88
C GLY A 200 18.28 2.18 -12.12
N LYS A 201 17.24 1.79 -12.86
CA LYS A 201 16.02 2.59 -13.00
C LYS A 201 15.16 2.39 -11.75
N LEU A 202 14.66 3.48 -11.19
CA LEU A 202 13.71 3.44 -10.08
C LEU A 202 12.34 2.98 -10.58
N LEU A 203 11.95 1.78 -10.16
CA LEU A 203 10.67 1.15 -10.51
C LEU A 203 9.53 1.57 -9.60
N ALA A 204 9.85 1.77 -8.31
CA ALA A 204 8.87 2.14 -7.31
C ALA A 204 9.48 2.86 -6.11
N LEU A 205 8.66 3.74 -5.51
CA LEU A 205 8.94 4.41 -4.24
C LEU A 205 7.72 4.24 -3.34
N PHE A 206 7.95 3.78 -2.11
CA PHE A 206 6.92 3.55 -1.10
C PHE A 206 7.29 4.22 0.22
N PRO A 207 6.45 5.08 0.78
CA PRO A 207 6.57 5.48 2.18
C PRO A 207 6.47 4.25 3.10
N CYS A 208 7.28 4.18 4.13
CA CYS A 208 7.26 3.08 5.10
C CYS A 208 7.28 3.59 6.55
N SER A 209 6.87 2.72 7.48
CA SER A 209 7.14 2.92 8.90
C SER A 209 8.32 2.06 9.31
N ILE A 210 9.20 2.63 10.12
CA ILE A 210 10.37 2.00 10.73
C ILE A 210 10.15 1.76 12.22
N ALA A 211 11.09 1.07 12.88
CA ALA A 211 11.00 0.83 14.31
C ALA A 211 10.97 2.12 15.12
N ALA A 212 10.00 2.24 16.05
CA ALA A 212 9.95 3.35 17.00
C ALA A 212 11.13 3.32 17.97
N ASN A 213 11.53 2.13 18.42
CA ASN A 213 12.70 1.95 19.25
C ASN A 213 13.95 1.88 18.39
N LYS A 214 14.85 2.87 18.56
CA LYS A 214 16.10 2.95 17.80
C LYS A 214 16.98 1.70 17.93
N ALA A 215 16.95 1.01 19.07
CA ALA A 215 17.69 -0.23 19.27
C ALA A 215 17.15 -1.41 18.43
N LYS A 216 15.93 -1.30 17.90
CA LYS A 216 15.30 -2.29 17.01
C LYS A 216 15.35 -1.89 15.53
N VAL A 217 15.95 -0.74 15.21
CA VAL A 217 16.21 -0.38 13.81
C VAL A 217 17.30 -1.32 13.29
N PRO A 218 17.10 -1.99 12.15
CA PRO A 218 18.15 -2.83 11.58
C PRO A 218 19.42 -2.02 11.34
N PRO A 219 20.61 -2.61 11.50
CA PRO A 219 21.87 -1.93 11.20
C PRO A 219 21.91 -1.54 9.72
N HIS A 220 22.57 -0.42 9.42
CA HIS A 220 22.87 -0.03 8.05
C HIS A 220 23.73 -1.09 7.37
N GLY A 221 23.57 -1.27 6.08
CA GLY A 221 24.35 -2.22 5.31
C GLY A 221 23.55 -3.04 4.32
N GLU A 222 24.17 -4.12 3.87
CA GLU A 222 23.62 -4.98 2.83
C GLU A 222 22.94 -6.22 3.42
N LEU A 223 21.72 -6.42 3.04
CA LEU A 223 20.90 -7.60 3.31
C LEU A 223 20.40 -8.18 1.98
N LYS A 224 19.63 -9.26 2.08
CA LYS A 224 18.90 -9.85 0.95
C LYS A 224 17.54 -10.37 1.41
N ILE A 225 16.59 -10.36 0.50
CA ILE A 225 15.32 -11.04 0.69
C ILE A 225 15.58 -12.55 0.65
N THR A 226 15.07 -13.28 1.64
CA THR A 226 15.19 -14.74 1.72
C THR A 226 13.88 -15.44 1.36
N THR A 227 12.76 -14.82 1.74
CA THR A 227 11.42 -15.38 1.53
C THR A 227 10.47 -14.32 1.03
N CYS A 228 9.55 -14.71 0.15
CA CYS A 228 8.43 -13.88 -0.29
C CYS A 228 7.16 -14.71 -0.08
N VAL A 229 6.28 -14.28 0.84
CA VAL A 229 5.06 -15.01 1.22
C VAL A 229 3.86 -14.11 0.97
N PRO A 230 2.96 -14.47 0.03
CA PRO A 230 1.66 -13.83 -0.09
C PRO A 230 0.75 -14.36 1.02
N TRP A 231 -0.17 -13.54 1.48
CA TRP A 231 -1.13 -13.89 2.52
C TRP A 231 -0.49 -14.58 3.74
N PRO A 232 0.46 -13.92 4.44
CA PRO A 232 1.13 -14.52 5.59
C PRO A 232 0.16 -14.61 6.77
N ASN A 233 0.27 -15.68 7.56
CA ASN A 233 -0.27 -15.71 8.91
C ASN A 233 0.64 -14.93 9.88
N PHE A 234 0.14 -14.65 11.09
CA PHE A 234 0.89 -13.96 12.12
C PHE A 234 0.96 -14.79 13.40
N THR A 235 2.17 -15.05 13.91
CA THR A 235 2.35 -15.67 15.21
C THR A 235 2.37 -14.61 16.30
N TYR A 236 1.25 -14.47 17.00
CA TYR A 236 1.16 -13.60 18.16
C TYR A 236 1.84 -14.23 19.36
N THR A 237 2.72 -13.49 20.01
CA THR A 237 3.35 -13.84 21.30
C THR A 237 3.05 -12.70 22.26
N PRO A 238 2.42 -12.95 23.43
CA PRO A 238 2.16 -11.90 24.42
C PRO A 238 3.45 -11.24 24.90
N ASP A 239 3.43 -9.92 25.08
CA ASP A 239 4.57 -9.17 25.64
C ASP A 239 4.81 -9.50 27.11
N PHE A 240 3.76 -9.91 27.81
CA PHE A 240 3.81 -10.32 29.22
C PHE A 240 3.19 -11.70 29.40
N THR A 241 3.91 -12.55 30.13
CA THR A 241 3.42 -13.84 30.59
C THR A 241 3.65 -13.92 32.11
N PRO A 242 2.60 -14.14 32.93
CA PRO A 242 2.76 -14.28 34.37
C PRO A 242 3.80 -15.33 34.72
N GLN A 243 4.58 -15.06 35.76
CA GLN A 243 5.64 -15.97 36.23
C GLN A 243 5.09 -17.38 36.48
N GLY A 244 5.78 -18.41 36.00
CA GLY A 244 5.36 -19.81 36.14
C GLY A 244 4.32 -20.29 35.11
N LYS A 245 3.79 -19.43 34.21
CA LYS A 245 2.91 -19.85 33.12
C LYS A 245 3.68 -20.04 31.83
N LYS A 246 3.27 -21.03 31.03
CA LYS A 246 3.80 -21.20 29.65
C LYS A 246 3.33 -20.07 28.77
N VAL A 247 4.21 -19.54 27.91
CA VAL A 247 3.86 -18.56 26.88
C VAL A 247 2.87 -19.20 25.93
N GLN A 248 1.65 -18.66 25.88
CA GLN A 248 0.62 -19.12 24.96
C GLN A 248 0.73 -18.32 23.65
N ARG A 249 1.28 -18.95 22.63
CA ARG A 249 1.34 -18.38 21.28
C ARG A 249 0.05 -18.68 20.53
N HIS A 250 -0.41 -17.73 19.73
CA HIS A 250 -1.57 -17.89 18.87
C HIS A 250 -1.15 -17.61 17.43
N ILE A 251 -1.59 -18.45 16.49
CA ILE A 251 -1.43 -18.21 15.07
C ILE A 251 -2.70 -17.54 14.57
N TRP A 252 -2.60 -16.28 14.18
CA TRP A 252 -3.69 -15.56 13.57
C TRP A 252 -3.67 -15.79 12.06
N PRO A 253 -4.83 -16.05 11.43
CA PRO A 253 -4.87 -16.33 10.01
C PRO A 253 -4.48 -15.12 9.17
N GLU A 254 -4.26 -15.39 7.91
CA GLU A 254 -4.04 -14.39 6.87
C GLU A 254 -5.23 -13.46 6.70
N GLY A 255 -5.01 -12.35 5.99
CA GLY A 255 -6.05 -11.42 5.60
C GLY A 255 -5.56 -9.98 5.60
N GLU A 256 -6.40 -9.08 5.14
CA GLU A 256 -6.08 -7.66 5.00
C GLU A 256 -5.82 -7.01 6.37
N ASN A 257 -6.53 -7.50 7.39
CA ASN A 257 -6.40 -7.06 8.79
C ASN A 257 -5.42 -7.91 9.62
N CYS A 258 -4.65 -8.79 8.97
CA CYS A 258 -3.51 -9.44 9.62
C CYS A 258 -2.45 -8.38 9.99
N PRO A 259 -1.82 -8.44 11.17
CA PRO A 259 -0.79 -7.48 11.59
C PRO A 259 0.37 -7.29 10.61
N VAL A 260 0.68 -8.33 9.82
CA VAL A 260 1.71 -8.31 8.78
C VAL A 260 1.12 -8.09 7.38
N GLY A 261 -0.18 -7.80 7.29
CA GLY A 261 -0.89 -7.51 6.06
C GLY A 261 -0.88 -8.67 5.05
N VAL A 262 -0.90 -8.31 3.77
CA VAL A 262 -1.14 -9.24 2.66
C VAL A 262 0.13 -9.83 2.04
N ALA A 263 1.31 -9.32 2.41
CA ALA A 263 2.59 -9.80 1.90
C ALA A 263 3.70 -9.65 2.94
N TRP A 264 4.59 -10.64 2.98
CA TRP A 264 5.80 -10.67 3.79
C TRP A 264 7.02 -10.95 2.92
N LEU A 265 8.03 -10.08 3.01
CA LEU A 265 9.34 -10.25 2.40
C LEU A 265 10.36 -10.35 3.55
N GLY A 266 10.76 -11.58 3.89
CA GLY A 266 11.71 -11.85 4.96
C GLY A 266 13.14 -11.51 4.55
N LEU A 267 13.90 -10.89 5.47
CA LEU A 267 15.30 -10.55 5.27
C LEU A 267 16.21 -11.64 5.86
N ASN A 268 17.46 -11.69 5.41
CA ASN A 268 18.48 -12.57 6.00
C ASN A 268 18.97 -12.08 7.38
N LEU A 269 18.21 -11.23 8.03
CA LEU A 269 18.38 -10.81 9.42
C LEU A 269 17.20 -11.40 10.23
N PRO A 270 17.45 -12.29 11.21
CA PRO A 270 16.38 -12.97 11.94
C PRO A 270 15.38 -12.01 12.58
N GLY A 271 14.08 -12.24 12.34
CA GLY A 271 13.00 -11.43 12.88
C GLY A 271 12.72 -10.12 12.11
N TYR A 272 13.44 -9.85 11.01
CA TYR A 272 13.21 -8.65 10.20
C TYR A 272 12.62 -8.96 8.83
N GLY A 273 11.74 -8.09 8.40
CA GLY A 273 11.09 -8.18 7.09
C GLY A 273 10.46 -6.86 6.67
N ILE A 274 9.97 -6.85 5.42
CA ILE A 274 9.12 -5.81 4.86
C ILE A 274 7.74 -6.43 4.70
N HIS A 275 6.69 -5.76 5.20
CA HIS A 275 5.36 -6.35 5.18
C HIS A 275 4.24 -5.30 5.12
N GLY A 276 3.02 -5.74 4.83
CA GLY A 276 1.83 -4.91 4.85
C GLY A 276 1.37 -4.50 6.24
N THR A 277 0.31 -3.71 6.30
CA THR A 277 -0.35 -3.32 7.55
C THR A 277 -1.84 -3.06 7.33
N PRO A 278 -2.71 -3.41 8.29
CA PRO A 278 -4.14 -3.07 8.26
C PRO A 278 -4.40 -1.57 8.49
N ARG A 279 -3.38 -0.79 8.81
CA ARG A 279 -3.50 0.65 9.12
C ARG A 279 -2.64 1.50 8.18
N PRO A 280 -3.00 1.61 6.90
CA PRO A 280 -2.20 2.32 5.90
C PRO A 280 -2.02 3.80 6.24
N GLU A 281 -2.97 4.44 6.93
CA GLU A 281 -2.87 5.83 7.38
C GLU A 281 -1.78 6.04 8.45
N SER A 282 -1.38 4.98 9.14
CA SER A 282 -0.32 5.05 10.16
C SER A 282 1.11 5.07 9.59
N ILE A 283 1.26 4.81 8.28
CA ILE A 283 2.57 4.73 7.63
C ILE A 283 3.31 6.06 7.70
N GLY A 284 4.53 6.01 8.26
CA GLY A 284 5.39 7.17 8.48
C GLY A 284 5.07 8.01 9.72
N PHE A 285 3.99 7.67 10.46
CA PHE A 285 3.60 8.37 11.70
C PHE A 285 3.80 7.51 12.95
N THR A 286 3.62 6.20 12.84
CA THR A 286 3.80 5.27 13.96
C THR A 286 4.94 4.32 13.69
N GLY A 287 5.74 4.04 14.72
CA GLY A 287 6.85 3.10 14.63
C GLY A 287 6.40 1.65 14.64
N SER A 288 7.25 0.77 14.12
CA SER A 288 7.12 -0.68 14.19
C SER A 288 7.89 -1.27 15.38
N HIS A 289 7.80 -2.60 15.56
CA HIS A 289 8.62 -3.34 16.55
C HIS A 289 9.99 -3.75 15.99
N GLY A 290 10.33 -3.42 14.73
CA GLY A 290 11.59 -3.78 14.06
C GLY A 290 11.46 -3.82 12.56
N CYS A 291 10.41 -4.41 12.03
CA CYS A 291 10.15 -4.57 10.60
C CYS A 291 9.79 -3.24 9.89
N PHE A 292 9.87 -3.25 8.57
CA PHE A 292 9.44 -2.15 7.71
C PHE A 292 8.00 -2.36 7.28
N ARG A 293 7.07 -1.45 7.68
CA ARG A 293 5.65 -1.56 7.32
C ARG A 293 5.32 -0.72 6.10
N LEU A 294 4.55 -1.29 5.20
CA LEU A 294 3.98 -0.67 4.02
C LEU A 294 2.44 -0.74 4.08
N ALA A 295 1.76 0.15 3.36
CA ALA A 295 0.35 -0.10 3.03
C ALA A 295 0.23 -1.43 2.27
N ASN A 296 -0.88 -2.16 2.45
CA ASN A 296 -1.05 -3.49 1.87
C ASN A 296 -0.86 -3.52 0.35
N TRP A 297 -1.41 -2.55 -0.39
CA TRP A 297 -1.22 -2.44 -1.85
C TRP A 297 0.24 -2.20 -2.26
N ASN A 298 1.02 -1.48 -1.45
CA ASN A 298 2.45 -1.26 -1.69
C ASN A 298 3.27 -2.51 -1.38
N ALA A 299 2.89 -3.25 -0.31
CA ALA A 299 3.51 -4.52 0.04
C ALA A 299 3.26 -5.58 -1.04
N ALA A 300 2.02 -5.69 -1.55
CA ALA A 300 1.65 -6.56 -2.65
C ALA A 300 2.45 -6.22 -3.92
N ARG A 301 2.55 -4.93 -4.26
CA ARG A 301 3.32 -4.49 -5.42
C ARG A 301 4.82 -4.75 -5.28
N LEU A 302 5.41 -4.53 -4.09
CA LEU A 302 6.81 -4.85 -3.85
C LEU A 302 7.05 -6.37 -3.91
N TYR A 303 6.15 -7.17 -3.37
CA TYR A 303 6.17 -8.62 -3.49
C TYR A 303 6.17 -9.08 -4.96
N ALA A 304 5.35 -8.47 -5.81
CA ALA A 304 5.29 -8.78 -7.23
C ALA A 304 6.61 -8.50 -7.98
N MET A 305 7.40 -7.55 -7.48
CA MET A 305 8.68 -7.14 -8.09
C MET A 305 9.89 -7.91 -7.56
N CYS A 306 9.82 -8.43 -6.33
CA CYS A 306 10.97 -9.03 -5.62
C CYS A 306 10.98 -10.56 -5.66
N ARG A 307 12.14 -11.14 -5.33
CA ARG A 307 12.34 -12.59 -5.18
C ARG A 307 13.37 -12.91 -4.11
N GLY A 308 13.48 -14.17 -3.73
CA GLY A 308 14.62 -14.65 -2.96
C GLY A 308 15.95 -14.30 -3.66
N GLY A 309 16.87 -13.71 -2.91
CA GLY A 309 18.14 -13.20 -3.44
C GLY A 309 18.14 -11.72 -3.85
N THR A 310 16.97 -11.04 -3.97
CA THR A 310 16.93 -9.59 -4.22
C THR A 310 17.75 -8.87 -3.14
N LYS A 311 18.72 -8.04 -3.56
CA LYS A 311 19.58 -7.25 -2.69
C LYS A 311 18.76 -6.18 -1.97
N VAL A 312 19.02 -6.00 -0.67
CA VAL A 312 18.45 -4.94 0.15
C VAL A 312 19.56 -4.12 0.78
N VAL A 313 19.52 -2.81 0.66
CA VAL A 313 20.48 -1.89 1.28
C VAL A 313 19.73 -0.98 2.25
N ILE A 314 20.15 -0.99 3.51
CA ILE A 314 19.63 -0.07 4.53
C ILE A 314 20.58 1.11 4.63
N GLU A 315 20.04 2.28 4.29
CA GLU A 315 20.75 3.57 4.27
C GLU A 315 20.28 4.44 5.47
N PRO A 316 21.13 5.37 5.95
CA PRO A 316 20.76 6.33 7.00
C PRO A 316 19.46 7.10 6.74
#